data_a8439294a89bc720cbad55938ab42659
#
_entry.id   a8439294a89bc720cbad55938ab42659
#
_cell.length_a   1.000
_cell.length_b   1.000
_cell.length_c   1.000
_cell.angle_alpha   90.00
_cell.angle_beta   90.00
_cell.angle_gamma   90.00
#
_symmetry.space_group_name_H-M   'P 1'
#
loop_
_entity.id
_entity.type
_entity.pdbx_description
1 polymer ?
#
loop_
_entity_poly.entity_id
_entity_poly.type
_entity_poly.pdbx_seq_one_letter_code
_entity_poly.pdbx_strand_id
1 'polypeptide(L)'
;MATQVRHPIWLPAVRPAGARTFASLYALESFARASVASVIPIQAYEILQSEQAVSLLYTIVALIGLSATLFMPLLIERFSRRWIYTMGVCGLVIGSACFLTQSLPGQMAGMLARVMGASALSITLNLYIMDHIRKADFIQSESLRMAWSTLAWTGGPTLGVFLYTEFGIAAAHGVVALFSLLLLALFWYFRLSDNQLIRPGKTRATNPIASVGRFVKQPRLRLAWVIAFGRSCFWTTFFVYGPILMVATGQGKLAGGLLVSAGNALLFSALIWGWAGKRFGARNTMAICFFAMTAALFVAGFAGEAMPLVTAGFLLVCAFFCIGLDALGSTAFMRAVRAFERPQMTAVYRTYLDLSELLPPLVYSVVLAFFGLGSVFATLGVFCCICGFFTWRYLPKSM
;
A
#
# COMPACT_ATOMS: atom_id res chain seq x y z
N MET A 1 39.45 20.28 14.78
CA MET A 1 40.10 18.97 14.95
C MET A 1 39.01 17.91 14.99
N ALA A 2 38.87 17.12 13.93
CA ALA A 2 37.91 16.04 13.90
C ALA A 2 38.52 14.84 14.64
N THR A 3 37.92 14.45 15.75
CA THR A 3 38.29 13.24 16.47
C THR A 3 37.98 12.02 15.60
N GLN A 4 39.03 11.44 15.01
CA GLN A 4 38.92 10.14 14.36
C GLN A 4 38.59 9.09 15.44
N VAL A 5 37.38 8.58 15.42
CA VAL A 5 36.99 7.41 16.23
C VAL A 5 37.73 6.20 15.66
N ARG A 6 38.77 5.73 16.37
CA ARG A 6 39.51 4.51 16.00
C ARG A 6 38.59 3.31 16.26
N HIS A 7 38.10 2.70 15.17
CA HIS A 7 37.43 1.40 15.27
C HIS A 7 38.47 0.28 15.50
N PRO A 8 38.16 -0.72 16.34
CA PRO A 8 39.05 -1.90 16.50
C PRO A 8 39.24 -2.59 15.14
N ILE A 9 40.48 -2.96 14.83
CA ILE A 9 40.92 -3.51 13.53
C ILE A 9 40.20 -4.82 13.14
N TRP A 10 39.65 -5.54 14.10
CA TRP A 10 38.90 -6.80 13.91
C TRP A 10 37.37 -6.63 13.66
N LEU A 11 36.86 -5.41 13.68
CA LEU A 11 35.51 -5.13 13.19
C LEU A 11 35.61 -4.73 11.72
N PRO A 12 35.12 -5.53 10.76
CA PRO A 12 35.09 -5.12 9.37
C PRO A 12 34.36 -3.78 9.28
N ALA A 13 35.00 -2.79 8.64
CA ALA A 13 34.40 -1.50 8.40
C ALA A 13 33.05 -1.75 7.70
N VAL A 14 31.96 -1.62 8.42
CA VAL A 14 30.63 -1.77 7.84
C VAL A 14 30.52 -0.68 6.78
N ARG A 15 30.44 -1.09 5.52
CA ARG A 15 30.29 -0.15 4.40
C ARG A 15 29.10 0.75 4.71
N PRO A 16 29.20 2.06 4.47
CA PRO A 16 28.09 2.96 4.74
C PRO A 16 26.84 2.40 4.03
N ALA A 17 25.72 2.36 4.75
CA ALA A 17 24.47 1.81 4.26
C ALA A 17 24.09 2.52 2.96
N GLY A 18 24.11 1.80 1.85
CA GLY A 18 23.84 2.32 0.52
C GLY A 18 22.44 1.93 0.01
N ALA A 19 22.13 2.34 -1.21
CA ALA A 19 20.86 2.04 -1.88
C ALA A 19 20.51 0.54 -1.86
N ARG A 20 21.49 -0.35 -2.03
CA ARG A 20 21.29 -1.81 -2.01
C ARG A 20 20.87 -2.32 -0.63
N THR A 21 21.43 -1.77 0.45
CA THR A 21 21.08 -2.13 1.83
C THR A 21 19.60 -1.81 2.11
N PHE A 22 19.15 -0.60 1.76
CA PHE A 22 17.75 -0.21 1.96
C PHE A 22 16.80 -0.95 1.03
N ALA A 23 17.23 -1.27 -0.19
CA ALA A 23 16.47 -2.08 -1.13
C ALA A 23 16.28 -3.51 -0.62
N SER A 24 17.30 -4.15 -0.02
CA SER A 24 17.18 -5.49 0.56
C SER A 24 16.27 -5.52 1.78
N LEU A 25 16.35 -4.51 2.66
CA LEU A 25 15.43 -4.39 3.79
C LEU A 25 13.98 -4.24 3.31
N TYR A 26 13.76 -3.38 2.33
CA TYR A 26 12.43 -3.17 1.75
C TYR A 26 11.91 -4.41 0.99
N ALA A 27 12.80 -5.17 0.35
CA ALA A 27 12.46 -6.44 -0.30
C ALA A 27 11.90 -7.45 0.72
N LEU A 28 12.63 -7.68 1.83
CA LEU A 28 12.19 -8.60 2.89
C LEU A 28 10.85 -8.16 3.52
N GLU A 29 10.69 -6.85 3.80
CA GLU A 29 9.41 -6.30 4.26
C GLU A 29 8.29 -6.55 3.25
N SER A 30 8.56 -6.29 1.96
CA SER A 30 7.59 -6.48 0.88
C SER A 30 7.18 -7.94 0.74
N PHE A 31 8.11 -8.89 0.80
CA PHE A 31 7.81 -10.32 0.78
C PHE A 31 6.98 -10.75 2.00
N ALA A 32 7.33 -10.30 3.20
CA ALA A 32 6.57 -10.59 4.41
C ALA A 32 5.11 -10.10 4.30
N ARG A 33 4.91 -8.91 3.73
CA ARG A 33 3.58 -8.31 3.58
C ARG A 33 2.78 -8.88 2.42
N ALA A 34 3.42 -9.13 1.29
CA ALA A 34 2.78 -9.60 0.07
C ALA A 34 2.33 -11.06 0.18
N SER A 35 3.09 -11.92 0.86
CA SER A 35 2.74 -13.34 1.03
C SER A 35 1.39 -13.56 1.72
N VAL A 36 0.94 -12.66 2.56
CA VAL A 36 -0.37 -12.77 3.22
C VAL A 36 -1.42 -11.79 2.71
N ALA A 37 -1.13 -11.06 1.65
CA ALA A 37 -2.04 -10.05 1.12
C ALA A 37 -3.41 -10.63 0.73
N SER A 38 -3.42 -11.83 0.12
CA SER A 38 -4.65 -12.56 -0.22
C SER A 38 -5.10 -13.52 0.89
N VAL A 39 -4.19 -14.00 1.74
CA VAL A 39 -4.51 -14.93 2.84
C VAL A 39 -5.40 -14.26 3.88
N ILE A 40 -5.08 -13.04 4.29
CA ILE A 40 -5.81 -12.31 5.35
C ILE A 40 -7.30 -12.09 4.99
N PRO A 41 -7.68 -11.57 3.80
CA PRO A 41 -9.09 -11.43 3.47
C PRO A 41 -9.80 -12.78 3.30
N ILE A 42 -9.13 -13.81 2.76
CA ILE A 42 -9.68 -15.16 2.67
C ILE A 42 -9.95 -15.73 4.07
N GLN A 43 -8.98 -15.64 4.97
CA GLN A 43 -9.15 -16.10 6.36
C GLN A 43 -10.25 -15.32 7.10
N ALA A 44 -10.34 -14.01 6.93
CA ALA A 44 -11.40 -13.21 7.50
C ALA A 44 -12.77 -13.67 6.99
N TYR A 45 -12.89 -13.96 5.69
CA TYR A 45 -14.11 -14.48 5.10
C TYR A 45 -14.46 -15.88 5.63
N GLU A 46 -13.49 -16.77 5.78
CA GLU A 46 -13.71 -18.11 6.35
C GLU A 46 -14.19 -18.09 7.82
N ILE A 47 -13.71 -17.11 8.61
CA ILE A 47 -14.13 -16.94 10.01
C ILE A 47 -15.54 -16.33 10.10
N LEU A 48 -15.83 -15.32 9.26
CA LEU A 48 -17.06 -14.53 9.37
C LEU A 48 -18.20 -15.04 8.48
N GLN A 49 -17.89 -15.79 7.42
CA GLN A 49 -18.86 -16.33 6.43
C GLN A 49 -19.81 -15.26 5.86
N SER A 50 -19.37 -14.00 5.83
CA SER A 50 -20.16 -12.86 5.37
C SER A 50 -19.24 -11.75 4.87
N GLU A 51 -19.44 -11.34 3.61
CA GLU A 51 -18.70 -10.25 2.97
C GLU A 51 -18.94 -8.90 3.68
N GLN A 52 -20.18 -8.70 4.17
CA GLN A 52 -20.54 -7.52 4.95
C GLN A 52 -19.76 -7.47 6.26
N ALA A 53 -19.68 -8.57 6.98
CA ALA A 53 -18.95 -8.65 8.24
C ALA A 53 -17.45 -8.44 8.04
N VAL A 54 -16.88 -8.95 6.93
CA VAL A 54 -15.49 -8.67 6.54
C VAL A 54 -15.30 -7.18 6.26
N SER A 55 -16.22 -6.53 5.54
CA SER A 55 -16.16 -5.09 5.27
C SER A 55 -16.18 -4.26 6.55
N LEU A 56 -17.03 -4.62 7.51
CA LEU A 56 -17.06 -4.00 8.84
C LEU A 56 -15.75 -4.20 9.60
N LEU A 57 -15.20 -5.41 9.59
CA LEU A 57 -13.91 -5.73 10.21
C LEU A 57 -12.79 -4.84 9.63
N TYR A 58 -12.69 -4.74 8.31
CA TYR A 58 -11.71 -3.88 7.65
C TYR A 58 -11.91 -2.41 7.98
N THR A 59 -13.16 -1.94 8.07
CA THR A 59 -13.49 -0.56 8.46
C THR A 59 -13.02 -0.25 9.89
N ILE A 60 -13.30 -1.14 10.84
CA ILE A 60 -12.88 -0.97 12.25
C ILE A 60 -11.35 -0.96 12.34
N VAL A 61 -10.68 -1.91 11.68
CA VAL A 61 -9.22 -2.00 11.66
C VAL A 61 -8.60 -0.75 11.02
N ALA A 62 -9.15 -0.27 9.90
CA ALA A 62 -8.67 0.92 9.23
C ALA A 62 -8.84 2.18 10.10
N LEU A 63 -9.96 2.31 10.81
CA LEU A 63 -10.22 3.45 11.71
C LEU A 63 -9.23 3.48 12.88
N ILE A 64 -9.00 2.33 13.53
CA ILE A 64 -8.03 2.21 14.62
C ILE A 64 -6.60 2.41 14.07
N GLY A 65 -6.28 1.81 12.92
CA GLY A 65 -4.98 1.95 12.25
C GLY A 65 -4.66 3.38 11.87
N LEU A 66 -5.61 4.12 11.31
CA LEU A 66 -5.48 5.55 11.01
C LEU A 66 -5.17 6.34 12.28
N SER A 67 -5.93 6.10 13.35
CA SER A 67 -5.70 6.74 14.65
C SER A 67 -4.28 6.45 15.16
N ALA A 68 -3.85 5.20 15.13
CA ALA A 68 -2.51 4.78 15.57
C ALA A 68 -1.39 5.41 14.72
N THR A 69 -1.58 5.53 13.41
CA THR A 69 -0.60 6.16 12.49
C THR A 69 -0.42 7.65 12.80
N LEU A 70 -1.49 8.34 13.22
CA LEU A 70 -1.40 9.74 13.64
C LEU A 70 -0.51 9.94 14.89
N PHE A 71 -0.44 8.95 15.78
CA PHE A 71 0.42 8.98 16.96
C PHE A 71 1.86 8.51 16.69
N MET A 72 2.16 7.97 15.53
CA MET A 72 3.49 7.44 15.19
C MET A 72 4.62 8.46 15.31
N PRO A 73 4.47 9.75 14.89
CA PRO A 73 5.50 10.77 15.08
C PRO A 73 5.88 10.97 16.55
N LEU A 74 4.90 10.96 17.47
CA LEU A 74 5.14 11.10 18.92
C LEU A 74 5.93 9.91 19.47
N LEU A 75 5.68 8.71 18.97
CA LEU A 75 6.45 7.52 19.33
C LEU A 75 7.90 7.62 18.82
N ILE A 76 8.11 8.13 17.62
CA ILE A 76 9.46 8.33 17.05
C ILE A 76 10.25 9.41 17.81
N GLU A 77 9.60 10.42 18.32
CA GLU A 77 10.23 11.44 19.17
C GLU A 77 10.64 10.88 20.54
N ARG A 78 9.84 9.97 21.13
CA ARG A 78 10.08 9.41 22.45
C ARG A 78 11.03 8.21 22.43
N PHE A 79 10.98 7.38 21.38
CA PHE A 79 11.81 6.19 21.21
C PHE A 79 12.77 6.39 20.04
N SER A 80 13.99 5.84 20.13
CA SER A 80 14.91 5.91 19.00
C SER A 80 14.34 5.15 17.79
N ARG A 81 14.66 5.62 16.58
CA ARG A 81 14.17 5.03 15.30
C ARG A 81 14.43 3.53 15.19
N ARG A 82 15.57 3.06 15.71
CA ARG A 82 15.92 1.63 15.70
C ARG A 82 14.92 0.78 16.49
N TRP A 83 14.44 1.29 17.63
CA TRP A 83 13.45 0.58 18.42
C TRP A 83 12.07 0.62 17.77
N ILE A 84 11.68 1.73 17.14
CA ILE A 84 10.43 1.82 16.39
C ILE A 84 10.46 0.85 15.19
N TYR A 85 11.59 0.75 14.48
CA TYR A 85 11.76 -0.24 13.40
C TYR A 85 11.64 -1.68 13.94
N THR A 86 12.32 -1.98 15.06
CA THR A 86 12.24 -3.29 15.72
C THR A 86 10.82 -3.61 16.17
N MET A 87 10.12 -2.66 16.80
CA MET A 87 8.70 -2.80 17.16
C MET A 87 7.81 -3.06 15.94
N GLY A 88 8.11 -2.40 14.82
CA GLY A 88 7.42 -2.64 13.54
C GLY A 88 7.56 -4.08 13.06
N VAL A 89 8.78 -4.63 13.09
CA VAL A 89 9.02 -6.05 12.75
C VAL A 89 8.33 -6.99 13.74
N CYS A 90 8.44 -6.71 15.05
CA CYS A 90 7.73 -7.48 16.08
C CYS A 90 6.22 -7.46 15.85
N GLY A 91 5.65 -6.33 15.40
CA GLY A 91 4.24 -6.20 15.05
C GLY A 91 3.83 -7.16 13.92
N LEU A 92 4.66 -7.36 12.91
CA LEU A 92 4.40 -8.36 11.85
C LEU A 92 4.43 -9.79 12.38
N VAL A 93 5.39 -10.12 13.26
CA VAL A 93 5.52 -11.46 13.87
C VAL A 93 4.35 -11.74 14.82
N ILE A 94 4.03 -10.79 15.71
CA ILE A 94 2.90 -10.90 16.63
C ILE A 94 1.59 -11.01 15.85
N GLY A 95 1.42 -10.20 14.80
CA GLY A 95 0.26 -10.28 13.92
C GLY A 95 0.12 -11.67 13.32
N SER A 96 1.22 -12.26 12.82
CA SER A 96 1.22 -13.63 12.31
C SER A 96 0.83 -14.65 13.37
N ALA A 97 1.31 -14.52 14.60
CA ALA A 97 0.92 -15.40 15.71
C ALA A 97 -0.58 -15.27 16.08
N CYS A 98 -1.12 -14.04 16.06
CA CYS A 98 -2.55 -13.81 16.30
C CYS A 98 -3.43 -14.47 15.24
N PHE A 99 -3.04 -14.45 13.96
CA PHE A 99 -3.79 -15.09 12.88
C PHE A 99 -3.87 -16.63 13.05
N LEU A 100 -2.89 -17.27 13.69
CA LEU A 100 -2.91 -18.72 13.96
C LEU A 100 -4.04 -19.14 14.88
N THR A 101 -4.62 -18.25 15.67
CA THR A 101 -5.74 -18.56 16.56
C THR A 101 -7.05 -18.85 15.83
N GLN A 102 -7.15 -18.48 14.54
CA GLN A 102 -8.35 -18.68 13.69
C GLN A 102 -9.66 -18.18 14.35
N SER A 103 -9.54 -17.14 15.15
CA SER A 103 -10.65 -16.54 15.89
C SER A 103 -10.86 -15.09 15.49
N LEU A 104 -12.07 -14.56 15.64
CA LEU A 104 -12.35 -13.15 15.31
C LEU A 104 -11.47 -12.16 16.11
N PRO A 105 -11.27 -12.33 17.44
CA PRO A 105 -10.34 -11.48 18.18
C PRO A 105 -8.90 -11.59 17.68
N GLY A 106 -8.45 -12.80 17.34
CA GLY A 106 -7.12 -13.01 16.78
C GLY A 106 -6.95 -12.38 15.40
N GLN A 107 -7.98 -12.47 14.55
CA GLN A 107 -8.00 -11.82 13.25
C GLN A 107 -7.90 -10.30 13.38
N MET A 108 -8.70 -9.68 14.26
CA MET A 108 -8.64 -8.24 14.53
C MET A 108 -7.28 -7.82 15.08
N ALA A 109 -6.79 -8.50 16.10
CA ALA A 109 -5.49 -8.21 16.72
C ALA A 109 -4.34 -8.36 15.72
N GLY A 110 -4.38 -9.42 14.89
CA GLY A 110 -3.42 -9.66 13.84
C GLY A 110 -3.39 -8.57 12.78
N MET A 111 -4.56 -8.15 12.29
CA MET A 111 -4.67 -7.06 11.34
C MET A 111 -4.17 -5.74 11.91
N LEU A 112 -4.53 -5.39 13.15
CA LEU A 112 -4.07 -4.18 13.83
C LEU A 112 -2.55 -4.18 14.04
N ALA A 113 -1.99 -5.29 14.56
CA ALA A 113 -0.55 -5.43 14.75
C ALA A 113 0.21 -5.29 13.42
N ARG A 114 -0.32 -5.86 12.34
CA ARG A 114 0.24 -5.75 10.99
C ARG A 114 0.19 -4.32 10.45
N VAL A 115 -0.93 -3.61 10.58
CA VAL A 115 -1.08 -2.22 10.11
C VAL A 115 -0.14 -1.31 10.86
N MET A 116 -0.09 -1.41 12.19
CA MET A 116 0.83 -0.63 13.02
C MET A 116 2.30 -0.95 12.71
N GLY A 117 2.61 -2.24 12.55
CA GLY A 117 3.94 -2.70 12.18
C GLY A 117 4.39 -2.16 10.83
N ALA A 118 3.55 -2.26 9.81
CA ALA A 118 3.83 -1.76 8.46
C ALA A 118 4.01 -0.23 8.44
N SER A 119 3.21 0.52 9.19
CA SER A 119 3.33 1.97 9.32
C SER A 119 4.65 2.36 9.99
N ALA A 120 5.02 1.70 11.09
CA ALA A 120 6.28 1.92 11.78
C ALA A 120 7.49 1.65 10.87
N LEU A 121 7.49 0.54 10.14
CA LEU A 121 8.55 0.17 9.19
C LEU A 121 8.66 1.17 8.06
N SER A 122 7.55 1.51 7.41
CA SER A 122 7.54 2.44 6.27
C SER A 122 8.06 3.84 6.66
N ILE A 123 7.61 4.38 7.80
CA ILE A 123 8.03 5.71 8.24
C ILE A 123 9.51 5.71 8.62
N THR A 124 9.94 4.75 9.43
CA THR A 124 11.33 4.70 9.91
C THR A 124 12.32 4.39 8.79
N LEU A 125 11.98 3.47 7.86
CA LEU A 125 12.82 3.18 6.71
C LEU A 125 13.01 4.40 5.82
N ASN A 126 11.95 5.17 5.57
CA ASN A 126 12.04 6.41 4.79
C ASN A 126 12.94 7.45 5.49
N LEU A 127 12.88 7.56 6.82
CA LEU A 127 13.77 8.43 7.59
C LEU A 127 15.24 7.99 7.45
N TYR A 128 15.53 6.68 7.56
CA TYR A 128 16.89 6.16 7.35
C TYR A 128 17.41 6.42 5.93
N ILE A 129 16.57 6.26 4.92
CA ILE A 129 16.93 6.55 3.52
C ILE A 129 17.30 8.02 3.34
N MET A 130 16.48 8.94 3.89
CA MET A 130 16.75 10.38 3.81
C MET A 130 18.04 10.79 4.51
N ASP A 131 18.44 10.08 5.57
CA ASP A 131 19.65 10.39 6.33
C ASP A 131 20.93 9.83 5.70
N HIS A 132 20.86 8.69 5.00
CA HIS A 132 22.03 7.96 4.52
C HIS A 132 22.25 8.05 3.00
N ILE A 133 21.21 8.35 2.23
CA ILE A 133 21.31 8.42 0.77
C ILE A 133 21.41 9.88 0.32
N ARG A 134 22.44 10.17 -0.49
CA ARG A 134 22.62 11.51 -1.09
C ARG A 134 21.46 11.79 -2.05
N LYS A 135 21.04 13.05 -2.12
CA LYS A 135 19.93 13.48 -2.98
C LYS A 135 20.11 13.08 -4.47
N ALA A 136 21.35 13.04 -4.95
CA ALA A 136 21.67 12.60 -6.32
C ALA A 136 21.36 11.11 -6.55
N ASP A 137 21.55 10.27 -5.54
CA ASP A 137 21.40 8.81 -5.62
C ASP A 137 19.98 8.35 -5.25
N PHE A 138 19.10 9.29 -4.85
CA PHE A 138 17.75 9.00 -4.36
C PHE A 138 16.88 8.30 -5.42
N ILE A 139 16.94 8.74 -6.68
CA ILE A 139 16.17 8.18 -7.80
C ILE A 139 16.57 6.71 -8.03
N GLN A 140 17.88 6.42 -8.02
CA GLN A 140 18.37 5.06 -8.20
C GLN A 140 17.96 4.14 -7.06
N SER A 141 18.02 4.63 -5.83
CA SER A 141 17.59 3.89 -4.64
C SER A 141 16.10 3.55 -4.71
N GLU A 142 15.27 4.51 -5.10
CA GLU A 142 13.82 4.30 -5.20
C GLU A 142 13.47 3.33 -6.32
N SER A 143 14.12 3.44 -7.48
CA SER A 143 13.91 2.50 -8.59
C SER A 143 14.26 1.07 -8.20
N LEU A 144 15.34 0.85 -7.45
CA LEU A 144 15.74 -0.48 -6.98
C LEU A 144 14.73 -1.03 -5.96
N ARG A 145 14.25 -0.21 -5.04
CA ARG A 145 13.20 -0.57 -4.07
C ARG A 145 11.91 -0.99 -4.80
N MET A 146 11.48 -0.20 -5.79
CA MET A 146 10.28 -0.49 -6.58
C MET A 146 10.41 -1.81 -7.34
N ALA A 147 11.55 -2.09 -7.95
CA ALA A 147 11.79 -3.35 -8.67
C ALA A 147 11.64 -4.58 -7.74
N TRP A 148 12.27 -4.55 -6.56
CA TRP A 148 12.14 -5.63 -5.58
C TRP A 148 10.73 -5.75 -5.00
N SER A 149 10.06 -4.62 -4.78
CA SER A 149 8.68 -4.61 -4.34
C SER A 149 7.74 -5.25 -5.38
N THR A 150 7.89 -4.89 -6.65
CA THR A 150 7.09 -5.46 -7.74
C THR A 150 7.24 -6.98 -7.79
N LEU A 151 8.46 -7.49 -7.67
CA LEU A 151 8.70 -8.94 -7.64
C LEU A 151 8.01 -9.61 -6.45
N ALA A 152 8.12 -9.01 -5.26
CA ALA A 152 7.47 -9.53 -4.05
C ALA A 152 5.94 -9.55 -4.18
N TRP A 153 5.33 -8.47 -4.68
CA TRP A 153 3.89 -8.38 -4.84
C TRP A 153 3.33 -9.20 -6.02
N THR A 154 4.17 -9.52 -7.02
CA THR A 154 3.78 -10.43 -8.11
C THR A 154 3.75 -11.89 -7.64
N GLY A 155 4.75 -12.35 -6.90
CA GLY A 155 4.83 -13.76 -6.48
C GLY A 155 4.23 -14.04 -5.11
N GLY A 156 4.28 -13.07 -4.20
CA GLY A 156 3.91 -13.25 -2.79
C GLY A 156 2.47 -13.73 -2.57
N PRO A 157 1.44 -13.10 -3.15
CA PRO A 157 0.06 -13.49 -2.91
C PRO A 157 -0.24 -14.93 -3.30
N THR A 158 0.22 -15.38 -4.47
CA THR A 158 0.08 -16.79 -4.89
C THR A 158 0.83 -17.74 -3.98
N LEU A 159 2.10 -17.42 -3.65
CA LEU A 159 2.90 -18.24 -2.74
C LEU A 159 2.22 -18.39 -1.38
N GLY A 160 1.74 -17.30 -0.80
CA GLY A 160 1.09 -17.34 0.50
C GLY A 160 -0.18 -18.16 0.52
N VAL A 161 -1.03 -18.00 -0.51
CA VAL A 161 -2.26 -18.79 -0.61
C VAL A 161 -1.96 -20.25 -0.94
N PHE A 162 -0.95 -20.55 -1.76
CA PHE A 162 -0.49 -21.91 -2.01
C PHE A 162 -0.06 -22.60 -0.72
N LEU A 163 0.77 -21.94 0.09
CA LEU A 163 1.19 -22.46 1.39
C LEU A 163 0.01 -22.64 2.34
N TYR A 164 -0.95 -21.70 2.32
CA TYR A 164 -2.16 -21.80 3.13
C TYR A 164 -3.03 -23.01 2.73
N THR A 165 -3.14 -23.28 1.44
CA THR A 165 -3.98 -24.36 0.91
C THR A 165 -3.36 -25.74 1.11
N GLU A 166 -2.06 -25.89 0.82
CA GLU A 166 -1.38 -27.18 0.82
C GLU A 166 -0.79 -27.55 2.19
N PHE A 167 -0.28 -26.56 2.93
CA PHE A 167 0.45 -26.79 4.19
C PHE A 167 -0.24 -26.16 5.41
N GLY A 168 -1.38 -25.53 5.19
CA GLY A 168 -2.19 -24.92 6.26
C GLY A 168 -1.74 -23.52 6.68
N ILE A 169 -2.49 -22.93 7.58
CA ILE A 169 -2.36 -21.55 8.04
C ILE A 169 -0.98 -21.27 8.66
N ALA A 170 -0.40 -22.24 9.38
CA ALA A 170 0.88 -22.10 10.04
C ALA A 170 2.01 -21.88 9.02
N ALA A 171 1.97 -22.53 7.86
CA ALA A 171 2.96 -22.37 6.80
C ALA A 171 2.89 -20.97 6.18
N ALA A 172 1.68 -20.47 5.88
CA ALA A 172 1.49 -19.14 5.30
C ALA A 172 1.98 -18.03 6.23
N HIS A 173 1.62 -18.08 7.51
CA HIS A 173 2.07 -17.09 8.51
C HIS A 173 3.52 -17.33 8.97
N GLY A 174 4.01 -18.58 8.89
CA GLY A 174 5.40 -18.93 9.15
C GLY A 174 6.37 -18.25 8.18
N VAL A 175 6.00 -18.13 6.90
CA VAL A 175 6.78 -17.38 5.90
C VAL A 175 6.86 -15.89 6.26
N VAL A 176 5.78 -15.28 6.75
CA VAL A 176 5.82 -13.89 7.24
C VAL A 176 6.79 -13.75 8.41
N ALA A 177 6.71 -14.65 9.38
CA ALA A 177 7.61 -14.66 10.53
C ALA A 177 9.08 -14.85 10.09
N LEU A 178 9.35 -15.77 9.15
CA LEU A 178 10.68 -15.99 8.59
C LEU A 178 11.24 -14.71 7.95
N PHE A 179 10.53 -14.11 6.99
CA PHE A 179 11.00 -12.89 6.33
C PHE A 179 11.12 -11.73 7.30
N SER A 180 10.24 -11.63 8.30
CA SER A 180 10.29 -10.60 9.34
C SER A 180 11.52 -10.80 10.25
N LEU A 181 11.84 -12.02 10.65
CA LEU A 181 13.04 -12.31 11.44
C LEU A 181 14.33 -12.09 10.63
N LEU A 182 14.35 -12.46 9.35
CA LEU A 182 15.47 -12.14 8.44
C LEU A 182 15.63 -10.62 8.28
N LEU A 183 14.52 -9.90 8.16
CA LEU A 183 14.51 -8.43 8.12
C LEU A 183 15.13 -7.85 9.40
N LEU A 184 14.75 -8.37 10.56
CA LEU A 184 15.28 -7.93 11.85
C LEU A 184 16.76 -8.22 11.97
N ALA A 185 17.18 -9.44 11.62
CA ALA A 185 18.57 -9.84 11.65
C ALA A 185 19.44 -8.97 10.73
N LEU A 186 18.96 -8.72 9.50
CA LEU A 186 19.67 -7.88 8.53
C LEU A 186 19.73 -6.41 8.99
N PHE A 187 18.66 -5.88 9.56
CA PHE A 187 18.61 -4.52 10.12
C PHE A 187 19.65 -4.34 11.23
N TRP A 188 19.72 -5.26 12.18
CA TRP A 188 20.68 -5.21 13.27
C TRP A 188 22.12 -5.51 12.80
N TYR A 189 22.30 -6.35 11.80
CA TYR A 189 23.60 -6.62 11.18
C TYR A 189 24.21 -5.36 10.56
N PHE A 190 23.43 -4.57 9.83
CA PHE A 190 23.89 -3.31 9.23
C PHE A 190 24.13 -2.20 10.24
N ARG A 191 23.79 -2.39 11.51
CA ARG A 191 23.98 -1.40 12.59
C ARG A 191 23.56 0.01 12.18
N LEU A 192 22.38 0.13 11.60
CA LEU A 192 21.80 1.41 11.25
C LEU A 192 21.57 2.21 12.54
N SER A 193 22.61 2.90 13.01
CA SER A 193 22.54 3.77 14.19
C SER A 193 21.98 5.11 13.79
N ASP A 194 21.24 5.72 14.73
CA ASP A 194 20.80 7.09 14.58
C ASP A 194 22.03 7.99 14.41
N ASN A 195 22.09 8.71 13.32
CA ASN A 195 23.19 9.62 13.06
C ASN A 195 23.08 10.79 14.01
N GLN A 196 23.92 10.84 15.07
CA GLN A 196 23.92 11.89 16.10
C GLN A 196 24.16 13.30 15.54
N LEU A 197 24.64 13.41 14.30
CA LEU A 197 24.86 14.69 13.62
C LEU A 197 23.56 15.30 13.06
N ILE A 198 22.50 14.51 12.93
CA ILE A 198 21.19 15.00 12.47
C ILE A 198 20.38 15.37 13.73
N ARG A 199 20.66 16.56 14.27
CA ARG A 199 19.71 17.18 15.22
C ARG A 199 18.39 17.33 14.49
N PRO A 200 17.25 16.94 15.13
CA PRO A 200 15.95 17.26 14.58
C PRO A 200 15.94 18.78 14.35
N GLY A 201 15.97 19.16 13.07
CA GLY A 201 15.87 20.57 12.74
C GLY A 201 14.62 21.07 13.44
N LYS A 202 14.71 22.22 14.13
CA LYS A 202 13.55 22.94 14.67
C LYS A 202 12.67 23.38 13.49
N THR A 203 12.11 22.42 12.79
CA THR A 203 10.99 22.66 11.88
C THR A 203 9.87 23.11 12.81
N ARG A 204 9.59 24.40 12.79
CA ARG A 204 8.42 24.99 13.41
C ARG A 204 7.25 24.07 13.07
N ALA A 205 6.68 23.42 14.09
CA ALA A 205 5.53 22.56 13.94
C ALA A 205 4.44 23.38 13.21
N THR A 206 4.35 23.20 11.93
CA THR A 206 3.30 23.85 11.13
C THR A 206 2.00 23.19 11.54
N ASN A 207 1.05 24.01 11.96
CA ASN A 207 -0.26 23.54 12.39
C ASN A 207 -0.85 22.63 11.28
N PRO A 208 -1.07 21.33 11.53
CA PRO A 208 -1.56 20.40 10.51
C PRO A 208 -2.89 20.85 9.91
N ILE A 209 -3.77 21.44 10.75
CA ILE A 209 -5.09 21.94 10.33
C ILE A 209 -4.95 23.08 9.33
N ALA A 210 -3.98 23.99 9.54
CA ALA A 210 -3.71 25.09 8.60
C ALA A 210 -3.16 24.57 7.27
N SER A 211 -2.42 23.47 7.29
CA SER A 211 -1.89 22.81 6.07
C SER A 211 -3.02 22.15 5.27
N VAL A 212 -3.96 21.48 5.93
CA VAL A 212 -5.17 20.91 5.32
C VAL A 212 -6.01 22.04 4.70
N GLY A 213 -6.27 23.12 5.44
CA GLY A 213 -7.04 24.27 4.92
C GLY A 213 -6.41 24.90 3.66
N ARG A 214 -5.07 25.04 3.64
CA ARG A 214 -4.33 25.51 2.46
C ARG A 214 -4.40 24.55 1.28
N PHE A 215 -4.32 23.24 1.53
CA PHE A 215 -4.42 22.20 0.52
C PHE A 215 -5.82 22.24 -0.14
N VAL A 216 -6.87 22.27 0.68
CA VAL A 216 -8.26 22.28 0.21
C VAL A 216 -8.61 23.56 -0.57
N LYS A 217 -7.99 24.69 -0.26
CA LYS A 217 -8.18 25.93 -1.04
C LYS A 217 -7.59 25.88 -2.45
N GLN A 218 -6.67 24.95 -2.73
CA GLN A 218 -6.01 24.84 -4.03
C GLN A 218 -6.72 23.78 -4.92
N PRO A 219 -7.52 24.17 -5.94
CA PRO A 219 -8.32 23.22 -6.72
C PRO A 219 -7.49 22.18 -7.47
N ARG A 220 -6.27 22.54 -7.88
CA ARG A 220 -5.35 21.59 -8.55
C ARG A 220 -4.85 20.50 -7.60
N LEU A 221 -4.58 20.82 -6.32
CA LEU A 221 -4.16 19.84 -5.32
C LEU A 221 -5.32 18.92 -4.93
N ARG A 222 -6.54 19.46 -4.79
CA ARG A 222 -7.75 18.64 -4.56
C ARG A 222 -7.94 17.62 -5.68
N LEU A 223 -7.82 18.06 -6.93
CA LEU A 223 -7.97 17.18 -8.09
C LEU A 223 -6.90 16.08 -8.10
N ALA A 224 -5.63 16.44 -7.85
CA ALA A 224 -4.56 15.45 -7.73
C ALA A 224 -4.83 14.43 -6.62
N TRP A 225 -5.40 14.87 -5.50
CA TRP A 225 -5.80 14.00 -4.40
C TRP A 225 -6.94 13.05 -4.81
N VAL A 226 -7.99 13.57 -5.49
CA VAL A 226 -9.11 12.75 -5.97
C VAL A 226 -8.64 11.67 -6.95
N ILE A 227 -7.73 12.00 -7.87
CA ILE A 227 -7.13 11.03 -8.81
C ILE A 227 -6.38 9.92 -8.05
N ALA A 228 -5.54 10.29 -7.09
CA ALA A 228 -4.78 9.34 -6.29
C ALA A 228 -5.70 8.49 -5.39
N PHE A 229 -6.73 9.09 -4.82
CA PHE A 229 -7.72 8.41 -3.99
C PHE A 229 -8.54 7.39 -4.80
N GLY A 230 -9.07 7.78 -5.97
CA GLY A 230 -9.83 6.86 -6.85
C GLY A 230 -9.03 5.65 -7.27
N ARG A 231 -7.77 5.86 -7.67
CA ARG A 231 -6.82 4.80 -7.97
C ARG A 231 -6.58 3.88 -6.76
N SER A 232 -6.35 4.45 -5.58
CA SER A 232 -6.07 3.69 -4.36
C SER A 232 -7.28 2.89 -3.88
N CYS A 233 -8.50 3.42 -4.04
CA CYS A 233 -9.75 2.69 -3.77
C CYS A 233 -9.87 1.43 -4.62
N PHE A 234 -9.45 1.46 -5.89
CA PHE A 234 -9.43 0.26 -6.72
C PHE A 234 -8.49 -0.81 -6.14
N TRP A 235 -7.26 -0.44 -5.80
CA TRP A 235 -6.31 -1.42 -5.24
C TRP A 235 -6.80 -2.02 -3.93
N THR A 236 -7.35 -1.21 -3.01
CA THR A 236 -7.94 -1.72 -1.76
C THR A 236 -9.07 -2.71 -2.05
N THR A 237 -9.98 -2.35 -2.96
CA THR A 237 -11.08 -3.24 -3.36
C THR A 237 -10.56 -4.52 -4.01
N PHE A 238 -9.61 -4.43 -4.90
CA PHE A 238 -9.02 -5.56 -5.62
C PHE A 238 -8.33 -6.54 -4.68
N PHE A 239 -7.53 -6.05 -3.73
CA PHE A 239 -6.80 -6.89 -2.76
C PHE A 239 -7.71 -7.57 -1.74
N VAL A 240 -8.82 -6.97 -1.38
CA VAL A 240 -9.73 -7.52 -0.38
C VAL A 240 -10.82 -8.36 -1.04
N TYR A 241 -11.58 -7.78 -1.96
CA TYR A 241 -12.78 -8.41 -2.51
C TYR A 241 -12.51 -9.33 -3.70
N GLY A 242 -11.38 -9.19 -4.40
CA GLY A 242 -10.97 -10.12 -5.45
C GLY A 242 -10.77 -11.55 -4.93
N PRO A 243 -9.93 -11.79 -3.92
CA PRO A 243 -9.78 -13.11 -3.31
C PRO A 243 -11.06 -13.64 -2.67
N ILE A 244 -11.84 -12.80 -2.01
CA ILE A 244 -13.13 -13.18 -1.41
C ILE A 244 -14.10 -13.67 -2.48
N LEU A 245 -14.21 -12.98 -3.62
CA LEU A 245 -15.04 -13.40 -4.74
C LEU A 245 -14.69 -14.82 -5.21
N MET A 246 -13.40 -15.12 -5.37
CA MET A 246 -12.97 -16.45 -5.82
C MET A 246 -13.33 -17.54 -4.81
N VAL A 247 -13.24 -17.27 -3.52
CA VAL A 247 -13.59 -18.24 -2.47
C VAL A 247 -15.10 -18.36 -2.33
N ALA A 248 -15.84 -17.26 -2.27
CA ALA A 248 -17.27 -17.21 -2.10
C ALA A 248 -18.01 -17.92 -3.26
N THR A 249 -17.46 -17.88 -4.48
CA THR A 249 -18.03 -18.54 -5.67
C THR A 249 -17.50 -19.94 -5.93
N GLY A 250 -16.72 -20.51 -4.99
CA GLY A 250 -16.22 -21.88 -5.08
C GLY A 250 -15.07 -22.10 -6.06
N GLN A 251 -14.45 -21.02 -6.62
CA GLN A 251 -13.30 -21.14 -7.52
C GLN A 251 -12.02 -21.53 -6.76
N GLY A 252 -12.04 -21.51 -5.44
CA GLY A 252 -10.96 -21.90 -4.56
C GLY A 252 -10.02 -20.77 -4.16
N LYS A 253 -9.29 -20.99 -3.07
CA LYS A 253 -8.38 -20.01 -2.49
C LYS A 253 -7.24 -19.63 -3.44
N LEU A 254 -6.68 -20.63 -4.14
CA LEU A 254 -5.55 -20.43 -5.06
C LEU A 254 -5.90 -19.46 -6.20
N ALA A 255 -7.15 -19.55 -6.72
CA ALA A 255 -7.62 -18.60 -7.73
C ALA A 255 -7.60 -17.16 -7.22
N GLY A 256 -7.93 -16.93 -5.96
CA GLY A 256 -7.83 -15.61 -5.32
C GLY A 256 -6.39 -15.08 -5.25
N GLY A 257 -5.44 -15.93 -4.88
CA GLY A 257 -4.01 -15.60 -4.87
C GLY A 257 -3.47 -15.30 -6.28
N LEU A 258 -3.82 -16.15 -7.26
CA LEU A 258 -3.44 -15.96 -8.66
C LEU A 258 -4.00 -14.68 -9.25
N LEU A 259 -5.26 -14.32 -8.95
CA LEU A 259 -5.87 -13.08 -9.40
C LEU A 259 -5.06 -11.86 -8.94
N VAL A 260 -4.71 -11.82 -7.66
CA VAL A 260 -3.94 -10.70 -7.08
C VAL A 260 -2.53 -10.66 -7.65
N SER A 261 -1.86 -11.80 -7.79
CA SER A 261 -0.53 -11.89 -8.40
C SER A 261 -0.53 -11.46 -9.86
N ALA A 262 -1.53 -11.90 -10.64
CA ALA A 262 -1.70 -11.49 -12.04
C ALA A 262 -1.92 -9.97 -12.16
N GLY A 263 -2.76 -9.39 -11.30
CA GLY A 263 -2.96 -7.94 -11.25
C GLY A 263 -1.67 -7.16 -10.96
N ASN A 264 -0.85 -7.66 -10.03
CA ASN A 264 0.45 -7.04 -9.74
C ASN A 264 1.48 -7.28 -10.86
N ALA A 265 1.45 -8.41 -11.55
CA ALA A 265 2.33 -8.66 -12.71
C ALA A 265 2.11 -7.65 -13.84
N LEU A 266 0.89 -7.11 -13.97
CA LEU A 266 0.59 -6.06 -14.94
C LEU A 266 1.35 -4.73 -14.66
N LEU A 267 1.96 -4.54 -13.46
CA LEU A 267 2.82 -3.38 -13.18
C LEU A 267 3.98 -3.21 -14.17
N PHE A 268 4.42 -4.30 -14.81
CA PHE A 268 5.40 -4.19 -15.91
C PHE A 268 4.87 -3.38 -17.10
N SER A 269 3.55 -3.22 -17.26
CA SER A 269 2.94 -2.38 -18.29
C SER A 269 3.05 -0.87 -18.02
N ALA A 270 3.55 -0.45 -16.85
CA ALA A 270 3.70 0.97 -16.50
C ALA A 270 4.52 1.78 -17.53
N LEU A 271 5.48 1.14 -18.20
CA LEU A 271 6.25 1.76 -19.28
C LEU A 271 5.40 2.16 -20.49
N ILE A 272 4.41 1.34 -20.84
CA ILE A 272 3.45 1.60 -21.92
C ILE A 272 2.64 2.86 -21.59
N TRP A 273 2.18 2.95 -20.34
CA TRP A 273 1.40 4.10 -19.86
C TRP A 273 2.23 5.37 -19.76
N GLY A 274 3.51 5.27 -19.41
CA GLY A 274 4.45 6.39 -19.46
C GLY A 274 4.64 6.94 -20.88
N TRP A 275 4.74 6.05 -21.87
CA TRP A 275 4.78 6.40 -23.28
C TRP A 275 3.45 7.03 -23.76
N ALA A 276 2.32 6.41 -23.43
CA ALA A 276 1.00 6.92 -23.78
C ALA A 276 0.76 8.34 -23.20
N GLY A 277 1.14 8.56 -21.95
CA GLY A 277 1.05 9.87 -21.30
C GLY A 277 1.89 10.96 -21.97
N LYS A 278 3.06 10.60 -22.53
CA LYS A 278 3.89 11.53 -23.31
C LYS A 278 3.27 11.83 -24.68
N ARG A 279 2.69 10.84 -25.36
CA ARG A 279 2.16 10.95 -26.72
C ARG A 279 0.78 11.62 -26.76
N PHE A 280 -0.13 11.25 -25.88
CA PHE A 280 -1.55 11.69 -25.89
C PHE A 280 -1.84 12.75 -24.81
N GLY A 281 -0.86 13.08 -23.96
CA GLY A 281 -1.01 13.95 -22.80
C GLY A 281 -1.54 13.22 -21.57
N ALA A 282 -1.03 13.59 -20.40
CA ALA A 282 -1.36 12.92 -19.14
C ALA A 282 -2.85 13.03 -18.79
N ARG A 283 -3.50 14.18 -19.08
CA ARG A 283 -4.93 14.38 -18.85
C ARG A 283 -5.79 13.36 -19.58
N ASN A 284 -5.61 13.26 -20.90
CA ASN A 284 -6.42 12.37 -21.74
C ASN A 284 -6.20 10.92 -21.37
N THR A 285 -4.94 10.53 -21.17
CA THR A 285 -4.58 9.17 -20.77
C THR A 285 -5.22 8.80 -19.43
N MET A 286 -5.13 9.66 -18.40
CA MET A 286 -5.76 9.39 -17.10
C MET A 286 -7.29 9.34 -17.17
N ALA A 287 -7.91 10.22 -17.96
CA ALA A 287 -9.37 10.22 -18.15
C ALA A 287 -9.83 8.93 -18.86
N ILE A 288 -9.12 8.50 -19.92
CA ILE A 288 -9.38 7.24 -20.62
C ILE A 288 -9.23 6.05 -19.63
N CYS A 289 -8.18 6.03 -18.82
CA CYS A 289 -7.99 4.98 -17.81
C CYS A 289 -9.20 4.90 -16.86
N PHE A 290 -9.67 6.02 -16.31
CA PHE A 290 -10.82 6.02 -15.42
C PHE A 290 -12.10 5.55 -16.11
N PHE A 291 -12.40 6.02 -17.34
CA PHE A 291 -13.60 5.59 -18.06
C PHE A 291 -13.54 4.12 -18.48
N ALA A 292 -12.37 3.63 -18.89
CA ALA A 292 -12.18 2.21 -19.19
C ALA A 292 -12.35 1.34 -17.93
N MET A 293 -11.80 1.77 -16.79
CA MET A 293 -12.05 1.12 -15.50
C MET A 293 -13.53 1.14 -15.14
N THR A 294 -14.22 2.25 -15.36
CA THR A 294 -15.67 2.37 -15.12
C THR A 294 -16.44 1.33 -15.91
N ALA A 295 -16.19 1.23 -17.22
CA ALA A 295 -16.85 0.26 -18.07
C ALA A 295 -16.58 -1.18 -17.63
N ALA A 296 -15.30 -1.50 -17.35
CA ALA A 296 -14.91 -2.82 -16.90
C ALA A 296 -15.49 -3.18 -15.52
N LEU A 297 -15.57 -2.21 -14.59
CA LEU A 297 -16.16 -2.40 -13.26
C LEU A 297 -17.68 -2.61 -13.31
N PHE A 298 -18.39 -1.95 -14.22
CA PHE A 298 -19.81 -2.24 -14.42
C PHE A 298 -20.03 -3.63 -14.97
N VAL A 299 -19.22 -4.08 -15.94
CA VAL A 299 -19.31 -5.47 -16.45
C VAL A 299 -18.98 -6.46 -15.33
N ALA A 300 -17.94 -6.21 -14.55
CA ALA A 300 -17.58 -7.01 -13.37
C ALA A 300 -18.73 -7.04 -12.34
N GLY A 301 -19.39 -5.91 -12.09
CA GLY A 301 -20.53 -5.80 -11.20
C GLY A 301 -21.76 -6.58 -11.67
N PHE A 302 -22.05 -6.52 -12.97
CA PHE A 302 -23.16 -7.30 -13.56
C PHE A 302 -22.87 -8.80 -13.59
N ALA A 303 -21.65 -9.20 -13.96
CA ALA A 303 -21.24 -10.60 -13.95
C ALA A 303 -21.22 -11.15 -12.51
N GLY A 304 -20.72 -10.35 -11.57
CA GLY A 304 -20.78 -10.60 -10.13
C GLY A 304 -20.36 -12.00 -9.75
N GLU A 305 -21.16 -12.64 -8.92
CA GLU A 305 -20.98 -14.01 -8.44
C GLU A 305 -21.47 -15.06 -9.44
N ALA A 306 -22.35 -14.66 -10.39
CA ALA A 306 -22.89 -15.58 -11.38
C ALA A 306 -21.84 -16.02 -12.41
N MET A 307 -20.88 -15.13 -12.73
CA MET A 307 -19.80 -15.39 -13.69
C MET A 307 -18.44 -14.99 -13.10
N PRO A 308 -17.92 -15.68 -12.08
CA PRO A 308 -16.76 -15.24 -11.32
C PRO A 308 -15.49 -15.09 -12.14
N LEU A 309 -15.27 -15.96 -13.15
CA LEU A 309 -14.11 -15.87 -14.03
C LEU A 309 -14.18 -14.64 -14.97
N VAL A 310 -15.40 -14.28 -15.42
CA VAL A 310 -15.61 -13.05 -16.20
C VAL A 310 -15.33 -11.83 -15.32
N THR A 311 -15.86 -11.83 -14.11
CA THR A 311 -15.59 -10.77 -13.13
C THR A 311 -14.09 -10.63 -12.86
N ALA A 312 -13.38 -11.74 -12.62
CA ALA A 312 -11.93 -11.75 -12.44
C ALA A 312 -11.18 -11.19 -13.66
N GLY A 313 -11.57 -11.58 -14.87
CA GLY A 313 -11.00 -11.06 -16.11
C GLY A 313 -11.15 -9.54 -16.23
N PHE A 314 -12.35 -9.02 -15.95
CA PHE A 314 -12.59 -7.56 -15.98
C PHE A 314 -11.89 -6.82 -14.84
N LEU A 315 -11.69 -7.43 -13.66
CA LEU A 315 -10.84 -6.88 -12.61
C LEU A 315 -9.38 -6.77 -13.03
N LEU A 316 -8.86 -7.73 -13.82
CA LEU A 316 -7.52 -7.62 -14.41
C LEU A 316 -7.43 -6.52 -15.47
N VAL A 317 -8.47 -6.34 -16.29
CA VAL A 317 -8.58 -5.20 -17.22
C VAL A 317 -8.56 -3.88 -16.43
N CYS A 318 -9.29 -3.80 -15.32
CA CYS A 318 -9.25 -2.64 -14.42
C CYS A 318 -7.84 -2.40 -13.85
N ALA A 319 -7.15 -3.46 -13.42
CA ALA A 319 -5.78 -3.37 -12.90
C ALA A 319 -4.84 -2.80 -13.96
N PHE A 320 -4.94 -3.26 -15.22
CA PHE A 320 -4.15 -2.72 -16.32
C PHE A 320 -4.33 -1.21 -16.51
N PHE A 321 -5.56 -0.71 -16.52
CA PHE A 321 -5.83 0.73 -16.63
C PHE A 321 -5.48 1.50 -15.35
N CYS A 322 -5.65 0.89 -14.19
CA CYS A 322 -5.25 1.49 -12.90
C CYS A 322 -3.75 1.76 -12.84
N ILE A 323 -2.93 0.87 -13.42
CA ILE A 323 -1.47 1.07 -13.54
C ILE A 323 -1.15 2.31 -14.39
N GLY A 324 -1.98 2.64 -15.36
CA GLY A 324 -1.87 3.92 -16.09
C GLY A 324 -2.02 5.13 -15.16
N LEU A 325 -2.93 5.03 -14.19
CA LEU A 325 -3.07 6.06 -13.15
C LEU A 325 -1.91 6.04 -12.15
N ASP A 326 -1.32 4.87 -11.86
CA ASP A 326 -0.10 4.75 -11.03
C ASP A 326 1.09 5.47 -11.69
N ALA A 327 1.29 5.25 -12.99
CA ALA A 327 2.40 5.81 -13.74
C ALA A 327 2.29 7.35 -13.90
N LEU A 328 1.08 7.89 -14.00
CA LEU A 328 0.84 9.29 -14.33
C LEU A 328 0.29 10.12 -13.17
N GLY A 329 -0.38 9.52 -12.18
CA GLY A 329 -1.15 10.22 -11.16
C GLY A 329 -0.31 11.16 -10.28
N SER A 330 0.93 10.78 -9.97
CA SER A 330 1.85 11.63 -9.19
C SER A 330 2.25 12.90 -9.92
N THR A 331 2.21 12.92 -11.26
CA THR A 331 2.58 14.11 -12.05
C THR A 331 1.61 15.27 -11.83
N ALA A 332 0.33 14.98 -11.62
CA ALA A 332 -0.67 16.00 -11.31
C ALA A 332 -0.35 16.75 -10.02
N PHE A 333 0.02 16.02 -8.97
CA PHE A 333 0.46 16.59 -7.69
C PHE A 333 1.78 17.36 -7.82
N MET A 334 2.79 16.74 -8.45
CA MET A 334 4.14 17.32 -8.58
C MET A 334 4.14 18.65 -9.35
N ARG A 335 3.26 18.79 -10.35
CA ARG A 335 3.09 20.02 -11.12
C ARG A 335 2.23 21.07 -10.41
N ALA A 336 1.35 20.67 -9.49
CA ALA A 336 0.47 21.58 -8.78
C ALA A 336 1.14 22.19 -7.54
N VAL A 337 2.05 21.46 -6.88
CA VAL A 337 2.65 21.87 -5.61
C VAL A 337 3.84 22.82 -5.83
N ARG A 338 3.88 23.92 -5.07
CA ARG A 338 5.01 24.86 -5.06
C ARG A 338 6.20 24.24 -4.31
N ALA A 339 7.43 24.51 -4.78
CA ALA A 339 8.65 23.89 -4.26
C ALA A 339 8.83 24.06 -2.74
N PHE A 340 8.52 25.24 -2.20
CA PHE A 340 8.67 25.55 -0.76
C PHE A 340 7.55 24.92 0.12
N GLU A 341 6.38 24.55 -0.45
CA GLU A 341 5.27 23.94 0.25
C GLU A 341 5.28 22.41 0.16
N ARG A 342 6.17 21.82 -0.64
CA ARG A 342 6.20 20.38 -0.93
C ARG A 342 6.11 19.49 0.32
N PRO A 343 6.92 19.67 1.37
CA PRO A 343 6.87 18.76 2.52
C PRO A 343 5.49 18.72 3.19
N GLN A 344 4.90 19.90 3.39
CA GLN A 344 3.60 20.05 4.07
C GLN A 344 2.45 19.53 3.21
N MET A 345 2.45 19.89 1.92
CA MET A 345 1.41 19.45 0.99
C MET A 345 1.51 17.95 0.67
N THR A 346 2.70 17.36 0.68
CA THR A 346 2.89 15.91 0.52
C THR A 346 2.29 15.13 1.69
N ALA A 347 2.43 15.63 2.92
CA ALA A 347 1.83 14.99 4.09
C ALA A 347 0.30 14.94 3.97
N VAL A 348 -0.32 16.07 3.59
CA VAL A 348 -1.77 16.11 3.35
C VAL A 348 -2.18 15.26 2.14
N TYR A 349 -1.41 15.32 1.06
CA TYR A 349 -1.68 14.50 -0.13
C TYR A 349 -1.74 13.02 0.21
N ARG A 350 -0.80 12.51 1.00
CA ARG A 350 -0.70 11.08 1.34
C ARG A 350 -1.87 10.54 2.16
N THR A 351 -2.71 11.39 2.73
CA THR A 351 -3.93 10.94 3.43
C THR A 351 -4.89 10.15 2.52
N TYR A 352 -4.72 10.24 1.18
CA TYR A 352 -5.50 9.41 0.26
C TYR A 352 -5.30 7.91 0.52
N LEU A 353 -4.11 7.48 0.99
CA LEU A 353 -3.83 6.07 1.31
C LEU A 353 -4.70 5.60 2.47
N ASP A 354 -4.64 6.30 3.60
CA ASP A 354 -5.39 5.93 4.80
C ASP A 354 -6.91 5.97 4.56
N LEU A 355 -7.37 7.00 3.83
CA LEU A 355 -8.80 7.13 3.51
C LEU A 355 -9.27 6.10 2.49
N SER A 356 -8.40 5.62 1.59
CA SER A 356 -8.75 4.55 0.66
C SER A 356 -8.80 3.17 1.32
N GLU A 357 -8.16 2.98 2.45
CA GLU A 357 -8.32 1.77 3.27
C GLU A 357 -9.58 1.82 4.13
N LEU A 358 -10.05 3.01 4.51
CA LEU A 358 -11.20 3.20 5.39
C LEU A 358 -12.53 3.33 4.64
N LEU A 359 -12.62 4.26 3.67
CA LEU A 359 -13.90 4.63 3.05
C LEU A 359 -14.52 3.55 2.18
N PRO A 360 -13.80 2.81 1.30
CA PRO A 360 -14.41 1.77 0.50
C PRO A 360 -15.02 0.65 1.36
N PRO A 361 -14.33 0.02 2.34
CA PRO A 361 -14.96 -0.99 3.17
C PRO A 361 -16.16 -0.45 3.97
N LEU A 362 -16.11 0.80 4.43
CA LEU A 362 -17.23 1.45 5.12
C LEU A 362 -18.46 1.55 4.21
N VAL A 363 -18.30 2.01 2.98
CA VAL A 363 -19.39 2.11 2.01
C VAL A 363 -19.90 0.72 1.64
N TYR A 364 -18.98 -0.23 1.41
CA TYR A 364 -19.35 -1.59 1.03
C TYR A 364 -20.05 -2.35 2.16
N SER A 365 -19.76 -2.07 3.43
CA SER A 365 -20.50 -2.67 4.55
C SER A 365 -21.98 -2.32 4.52
N VAL A 366 -22.34 -1.13 4.02
CA VAL A 366 -23.72 -0.70 3.82
C VAL A 366 -24.32 -1.33 2.56
N VAL A 367 -23.57 -1.30 1.44
CA VAL A 367 -24.06 -1.82 0.16
C VAL A 367 -24.29 -3.33 0.23
N LEU A 368 -23.38 -4.08 0.85
CA LEU A 368 -23.47 -5.53 1.03
C LEU A 368 -24.57 -5.97 2.01
N ALA A 369 -25.16 -5.05 2.79
CA ALA A 369 -26.34 -5.34 3.60
C ALA A 369 -27.58 -5.58 2.75
N PHE A 370 -27.62 -5.06 1.51
CA PHE A 370 -28.80 -5.11 0.64
C PHE A 370 -28.52 -5.85 -0.69
N PHE A 371 -27.28 -5.95 -1.12
CA PHE A 371 -26.89 -6.47 -2.43
C PHE A 371 -25.71 -7.44 -2.30
N GLY A 372 -25.54 -8.33 -3.30
CA GLY A 372 -24.41 -9.26 -3.35
C GLY A 372 -23.08 -8.61 -3.71
N LEU A 373 -22.01 -9.42 -3.75
CA LEU A 373 -20.63 -8.99 -3.91
C LEU A 373 -20.37 -8.21 -5.22
N GLY A 374 -21.12 -8.49 -6.30
CA GLY A 374 -21.05 -7.73 -7.54
C GLY A 374 -21.31 -6.22 -7.36
N SER A 375 -22.13 -5.85 -6.40
CA SER A 375 -22.44 -4.45 -6.10
C SER A 375 -21.25 -3.63 -5.62
N VAL A 376 -20.25 -4.27 -5.01
CA VAL A 376 -18.98 -3.64 -4.60
C VAL A 376 -18.27 -3.06 -5.83
N PHE A 377 -18.17 -3.87 -6.89
CA PHE A 377 -17.50 -3.45 -8.14
C PHE A 377 -18.31 -2.39 -8.88
N ALA A 378 -19.64 -2.51 -8.92
CA ALA A 378 -20.51 -1.50 -9.50
C ALA A 378 -20.41 -0.14 -8.76
N THR A 379 -20.39 -0.15 -7.43
CA THR A 379 -20.21 1.05 -6.60
C THR A 379 -18.87 1.72 -6.87
N LEU A 380 -17.80 0.95 -6.97
CA LEU A 380 -16.48 1.47 -7.35
C LEU A 380 -16.51 2.03 -8.78
N GLY A 381 -17.24 1.39 -9.70
CA GLY A 381 -17.44 1.87 -11.08
C GLY A 381 -18.06 3.26 -11.13
N VAL A 382 -19.11 3.50 -10.35
CA VAL A 382 -19.72 4.84 -10.20
C VAL A 382 -18.70 5.85 -9.71
N PHE A 383 -17.92 5.48 -8.69
CA PHE A 383 -16.90 6.37 -8.15
C PHE A 383 -15.77 6.66 -9.15
N CYS A 384 -15.30 5.67 -9.89
CA CYS A 384 -14.33 5.86 -10.97
C CYS A 384 -14.85 6.75 -12.09
N CYS A 385 -16.15 6.65 -12.44
CA CYS A 385 -16.80 7.53 -13.40
C CYS A 385 -16.72 8.99 -12.96
N ILE A 386 -17.04 9.26 -11.70
CA ILE A 386 -16.95 10.61 -11.12
C ILE A 386 -15.50 11.13 -11.16
N CYS A 387 -14.52 10.30 -10.78
CA CYS A 387 -13.10 10.65 -10.86
C CYS A 387 -12.66 10.93 -12.30
N GLY A 388 -13.11 10.11 -13.25
CA GLY A 388 -12.86 10.28 -14.69
C GLY A 388 -13.40 11.60 -15.21
N PHE A 389 -14.66 11.92 -14.86
CA PHE A 389 -15.29 13.19 -15.23
C PHE A 389 -14.53 14.41 -14.67
N PHE A 390 -14.16 14.38 -13.38
CA PHE A 390 -13.36 15.46 -12.78
C PHE A 390 -11.98 15.58 -13.43
N THR A 391 -11.32 14.46 -13.73
CA THR A 391 -10.03 14.43 -14.41
C THR A 391 -10.15 15.05 -15.81
N TRP A 392 -11.14 14.63 -16.57
CA TRP A 392 -11.38 15.14 -17.94
C TRP A 392 -11.75 16.60 -17.96
N ARG A 393 -12.58 17.06 -17.02
CA ARG A 393 -13.13 18.43 -17.01
C ARG A 393 -12.17 19.47 -16.48
N TYR A 394 -11.40 19.13 -15.42
CA TYR A 394 -10.66 20.14 -14.65
C TYR A 394 -9.12 20.01 -14.76
N LEU A 395 -8.59 18.90 -15.25
CA LEU A 395 -7.15 18.82 -15.46
C LEU A 395 -6.74 19.64 -16.69
N PRO A 396 -5.67 20.47 -16.62
CA PRO A 396 -5.22 21.28 -17.74
C PRO A 396 -4.86 20.47 -18.98
N LYS A 397 -5.21 20.95 -20.18
CA LYS A 397 -4.84 20.30 -21.45
C LYS A 397 -3.34 20.27 -21.71
N SER A 398 -2.58 21.17 -21.08
CA SER A 398 -1.12 21.27 -21.20
C SER A 398 -0.36 20.23 -20.34
N MET A 399 -1.06 19.27 -19.76
CA MET A 399 -0.49 18.14 -19.04
C MET A 399 -0.35 16.90 -19.97
#